data_d12b295a3954db8e08d322afc92b1f60
#
_entry.id   d12b295a3954db8e08d322afc92b1f60
#
_cell.length_a   1.000
_cell.length_b   1.000
_cell.length_c   1.000
_cell.angle_alpha   90.00
_cell.angle_beta   90.00
_cell.angle_gamma   90.00
#
_symmetry.space_group_name_H-M   'P 1'
#
loop_
_entity.id
_entity.type
_entity.pdbx_description
1 polymer ?
#
loop_
_entity_poly.entity_id
_entity_poly.type
_entity_poly.pdbx_seq_one_letter_code
_entity_poly.pdbx_strand_id
1 'polypeptide(L)'
;MKFRPALLALVVCVSACQAPAGRAGGAGPTPTSRPTPTLAQAIARAADLGPAGASTTVSLDFGLRTTPPDKARVESALTTLNAAGLHASWRPPSSLIIADGPAPAAAVLLGVRIEAYRMPDGIAFYASLGQPRLPATVAAVSADVSGLDNYRRSRAYAVRPGGLAPGDVLTYYNLKPLREAGLDGTGQTILLPEIDDLPNLSDLEKFASEFGLPPFAPLVTVKRDPNWGNPQKPQGEAALDLEIAHAVAPGAKLVVYLAADDFGHSDRAFDQMVTDHLGSIISESLGSCEPDTPSGARNVYASIQDRAVAQGMSHFVASGDSGAFTCGFDQDPAASFPSTLPTVTAVGGTSVFESEQGVYFKEYAWGSPLDQSGSGGGSSLYYARPDYQKNLVVAGGHGLRQVPDVAADGDPSTGFHIVFNGRDGQVGGTSASTPLWAATTALINQDLKKKGMREVGVANPALYWMGENSSRLDPRPFHDVTAGNNLGFAAAPGWDFATGWGSMDAAALDAAWVRYIKGGGG
;
A
#
# COMPACT_ATOMS: atom_id res chain seq x y z
N MET A 1 -7.97 -42.32 -16.02
CA MET A 1 -8.11 -40.93 -15.58
C MET A 1 -6.71 -40.35 -15.50
N LYS A 2 -6.36 -39.46 -16.41
CA LYS A 2 -5.02 -38.86 -16.47
C LYS A 2 -5.06 -37.55 -15.68
N PHE A 3 -4.43 -37.51 -14.53
CA PHE A 3 -4.16 -36.27 -13.81
C PHE A 3 -3.18 -35.43 -14.63
N ARG A 4 -3.59 -34.23 -15.01
CA ARG A 4 -2.68 -33.19 -15.50
C ARG A 4 -2.19 -32.41 -14.27
N PRO A 5 -0.89 -32.17 -14.11
CA PRO A 5 -0.43 -31.22 -13.09
C PRO A 5 -0.90 -29.81 -13.51
N ALA A 6 -1.56 -29.12 -12.60
CA ALA A 6 -1.83 -27.69 -12.73
C ALA A 6 -0.47 -26.97 -12.60
N LEU A 7 -0.01 -26.37 -13.65
CA LEU A 7 1.12 -25.43 -13.62
C LEU A 7 0.63 -24.19 -12.86
N LEU A 8 1.14 -23.99 -11.65
CA LEU A 8 0.96 -22.75 -10.91
C LEU A 8 1.79 -21.68 -11.62
N ALA A 9 1.13 -20.86 -12.42
CA ALA A 9 1.77 -19.70 -13.01
C ALA A 9 1.79 -18.59 -11.95
N LEU A 10 2.95 -18.30 -11.40
CA LEU A 10 3.21 -17.06 -10.68
C LEU A 10 3.08 -15.92 -11.69
N VAL A 11 1.95 -15.21 -11.68
CA VAL A 11 1.76 -14.03 -12.54
C VAL A 11 2.43 -12.85 -11.85
N VAL A 12 3.70 -12.66 -12.11
CA VAL A 12 4.35 -11.37 -11.90
C VAL A 12 3.82 -10.44 -12.99
N CYS A 13 2.84 -9.62 -12.68
CA CYS A 13 2.36 -8.58 -13.60
C CYS A 13 3.40 -7.47 -13.72
N VAL A 14 4.45 -7.68 -14.50
CA VAL A 14 5.30 -6.60 -15.00
C VAL A 14 4.58 -5.95 -16.18
N SER A 15 3.61 -5.08 -15.88
CA SER A 15 3.00 -4.22 -16.92
C SER A 15 3.95 -3.07 -17.23
N ALA A 16 4.90 -3.30 -18.14
CA ALA A 16 5.72 -2.25 -18.70
C ALA A 16 4.88 -1.37 -19.64
N CYS A 17 4.30 -0.29 -19.12
CA CYS A 17 3.80 0.80 -19.96
C CYS A 17 4.99 1.62 -20.47
N GLN A 18 5.31 1.49 -21.76
CA GLN A 18 6.29 2.34 -22.43
C GLN A 18 5.72 3.75 -22.63
N ALA A 19 6.30 4.75 -21.96
CA ALA A 19 6.16 6.15 -22.31
C ALA A 19 7.43 6.62 -23.07
N PRO A 20 7.31 7.52 -24.06
CA PRO A 20 8.45 7.93 -24.89
C PRO A 20 9.43 8.83 -24.11
N ALA A 21 10.72 8.61 -24.34
CA ALA A 21 11.83 9.35 -23.74
C ALA A 21 11.77 10.86 -24.03
N GLY A 22 11.55 11.65 -22.97
CA GLY A 22 11.69 13.11 -22.97
C GLY A 22 13.07 13.53 -22.43
N ARG A 23 13.69 14.49 -23.11
CA ARG A 23 15.05 15.02 -22.87
C ARG A 23 15.25 15.54 -21.44
N ALA A 24 16.43 15.24 -20.88
CA ALA A 24 16.93 15.82 -19.65
C ALA A 24 17.04 17.35 -19.73
N GLY A 25 16.33 18.05 -18.88
CA GLY A 25 16.43 19.49 -18.66
C GLY A 25 16.90 19.76 -17.22
N GLY A 26 17.88 20.64 -17.10
CA GLY A 26 18.64 20.94 -15.88
C GLY A 26 17.81 21.36 -14.68
N ALA A 27 18.32 21.08 -13.49
CA ALA A 27 17.76 21.43 -12.20
C ALA A 27 17.52 22.96 -12.08
N GLY A 28 16.26 23.34 -12.10
CA GLY A 28 15.82 24.68 -11.68
C GLY A 28 15.65 24.75 -10.15
N PRO A 29 15.61 25.95 -9.56
CA PRO A 29 15.53 26.11 -8.12
C PRO A 29 14.26 25.50 -7.55
N THR A 30 14.40 24.78 -6.44
CA THR A 30 13.33 24.14 -5.66
C THR A 30 12.21 25.13 -5.35
N PRO A 31 10.96 24.89 -5.77
CA PRO A 31 9.85 25.75 -5.39
C PRO A 31 9.54 25.57 -3.91
N THR A 32 9.66 26.63 -3.13
CA THR A 32 9.12 26.67 -1.76
C THR A 32 7.60 26.57 -1.86
N SER A 33 7.02 25.43 -1.51
CA SER A 33 5.60 25.21 -1.57
C SER A 33 4.87 26.05 -0.52
N ARG A 34 4.04 26.98 -1.00
CA ARG A 34 3.05 27.64 -0.16
C ARG A 34 1.84 26.70 0.00
N PRO A 35 1.24 26.61 1.20
CA PRO A 35 0.02 25.82 1.39
C PRO A 35 -1.05 26.25 0.37
N THR A 36 -1.77 25.27 -0.21
CA THR A 36 -2.84 25.53 -1.16
C THR A 36 -3.92 26.39 -0.49
N PRO A 37 -4.28 27.56 -1.04
CA PRO A 37 -5.29 28.40 -0.43
C PRO A 37 -6.62 27.67 -0.34
N THR A 38 -7.42 27.95 0.70
CA THR A 38 -8.83 27.52 0.73
C THR A 38 -9.62 28.16 -0.41
N LEU A 39 -10.78 27.58 -0.80
CA LEU A 39 -11.64 28.18 -1.84
C LEU A 39 -11.92 29.68 -1.56
N ALA A 40 -12.23 30.03 -0.32
CA ALA A 40 -12.49 31.42 0.07
C ALA A 40 -11.24 32.31 -0.12
N GLN A 41 -10.06 31.82 0.22
CA GLN A 41 -8.79 32.53 0.02
C GLN A 41 -8.44 32.65 -1.47
N ALA A 42 -8.78 31.62 -2.26
CA ALA A 42 -8.57 31.64 -3.70
C ALA A 42 -9.49 32.67 -4.38
N ILE A 43 -10.77 32.66 -4.07
CA ILE A 43 -11.74 33.66 -4.56
C ILE A 43 -11.27 35.08 -4.21
N ALA A 44 -10.78 35.30 -2.98
CA ALA A 44 -10.30 36.61 -2.55
C ALA A 44 -9.03 37.10 -3.31
N ARG A 45 -8.28 36.19 -3.94
CA ARG A 45 -7.03 36.49 -4.68
C ARG A 45 -7.22 36.46 -6.20
N ALA A 46 -8.28 35.82 -6.67
CA ALA A 46 -8.56 35.66 -8.10
C ALA A 46 -9.20 36.88 -8.70
N ALA A 47 -9.00 37.09 -9.99
CA ALA A 47 -9.83 38.02 -10.77
C ALA A 47 -11.20 37.39 -10.95
N ASP A 48 -12.26 38.12 -10.58
CA ASP A 48 -13.63 37.75 -10.86
C ASP A 48 -13.93 38.06 -12.34
N LEU A 49 -14.34 37.03 -13.09
CA LEU A 49 -14.66 37.10 -14.50
C LEU A 49 -16.17 37.21 -14.74
N GLY A 50 -16.97 37.30 -13.67
CA GLY A 50 -18.43 37.33 -13.71
C GLY A 50 -19.09 35.94 -13.85
N PRO A 51 -20.41 35.92 -14.15
CA PRO A 51 -21.17 34.68 -14.23
C PRO A 51 -20.57 33.68 -15.22
N ALA A 52 -20.44 32.44 -14.81
CA ALA A 52 -19.93 31.35 -15.65
C ALA A 52 -20.86 31.15 -16.86
N GLY A 53 -20.29 31.23 -18.07
CA GLY A 53 -21.04 31.18 -19.32
C GLY A 53 -21.54 29.78 -19.70
N ALA A 54 -22.32 29.69 -20.77
CA ALA A 54 -22.85 28.43 -21.29
C ALA A 54 -21.78 27.46 -21.79
N SER A 55 -20.57 27.95 -22.09
CA SER A 55 -19.42 27.12 -22.44
C SER A 55 -18.72 26.49 -21.21
N THR A 56 -19.05 26.92 -20.00
CA THR A 56 -18.56 26.32 -18.76
C THR A 56 -19.46 25.13 -18.42
N THR A 57 -18.94 23.92 -18.56
CA THR A 57 -19.61 22.70 -18.11
C THR A 57 -19.36 22.50 -16.63
N VAL A 58 -20.40 22.23 -15.87
CA VAL A 58 -20.33 21.76 -14.49
C VAL A 58 -20.64 20.28 -14.47
N SER A 59 -19.92 19.53 -13.66
CA SER A 59 -20.16 18.11 -13.40
C SER A 59 -20.66 17.97 -11.97
N LEU A 60 -21.92 17.59 -11.83
CA LEU A 60 -22.62 17.52 -10.56
C LEU A 60 -22.85 16.05 -10.16
N ASP A 61 -22.56 15.73 -8.91
CA ASP A 61 -22.81 14.42 -8.33
C ASP A 61 -23.81 14.53 -7.16
N PHE A 62 -24.89 13.77 -7.24
CA PHE A 62 -25.94 13.70 -6.23
C PHE A 62 -25.87 12.36 -5.51
N GLY A 63 -25.43 12.35 -4.25
CA GLY A 63 -25.33 11.15 -3.41
C GLY A 63 -26.70 10.60 -3.03
N LEU A 64 -26.96 9.32 -3.31
CA LEU A 64 -28.22 8.65 -2.99
C LEU A 64 -28.32 8.32 -1.50
N ARG A 65 -29.49 8.62 -0.89
CA ARG A 65 -29.71 8.46 0.57
C ARG A 65 -29.86 7.01 1.03
N THR A 66 -30.21 6.11 0.14
CA THR A 66 -30.52 4.70 0.47
C THR A 66 -29.86 3.74 -0.50
N THR A 67 -29.42 2.60 0.02
CA THR A 67 -28.87 1.49 -0.75
C THR A 67 -29.67 0.21 -0.40
N PRO A 68 -30.36 -0.43 -1.35
CA PRO A 68 -30.58 0.02 -2.74
C PRO A 68 -31.53 1.23 -2.82
N PRO A 69 -31.37 2.10 -3.84
CA PRO A 69 -32.21 3.26 -4.00
C PRO A 69 -33.59 2.87 -4.58
N ASP A 70 -34.61 3.70 -4.31
CA ASP A 70 -35.92 3.60 -4.93
C ASP A 70 -35.84 4.02 -6.40
N LYS A 71 -35.89 3.06 -7.32
CA LYS A 71 -35.72 3.28 -8.76
C LYS A 71 -36.70 4.28 -9.33
N ALA A 72 -37.98 4.24 -8.90
CA ALA A 72 -39.01 5.14 -9.43
C ALA A 72 -38.73 6.61 -9.03
N ARG A 73 -38.27 6.83 -7.82
CA ARG A 73 -37.85 8.15 -7.35
C ARG A 73 -36.58 8.64 -8.05
N VAL A 74 -35.61 7.75 -8.29
CA VAL A 74 -34.41 8.08 -9.08
C VAL A 74 -34.78 8.49 -10.49
N GLU A 75 -35.66 7.78 -11.19
CA GLU A 75 -36.16 8.14 -12.53
C GLU A 75 -36.86 9.51 -12.54
N SER A 76 -37.63 9.83 -11.49
CA SER A 76 -38.23 11.14 -11.34
C SER A 76 -37.19 12.25 -11.16
N ALA A 77 -36.12 12.01 -10.41
CA ALA A 77 -35.00 12.93 -10.25
C ALA A 77 -34.25 13.12 -11.58
N LEU A 78 -33.92 12.05 -12.30
CA LEU A 78 -33.31 12.13 -13.63
C LEU A 78 -34.13 12.95 -14.62
N THR A 79 -35.45 12.73 -14.63
CA THR A 79 -36.38 13.52 -15.49
C THR A 79 -36.28 14.99 -15.16
N THR A 80 -36.23 15.36 -13.88
CA THR A 80 -36.13 16.78 -13.45
C THR A 80 -34.80 17.41 -13.88
N LEU A 81 -33.70 16.69 -13.69
CA LEU A 81 -32.35 17.16 -14.03
C LEU A 81 -32.20 17.33 -15.54
N ASN A 82 -32.65 16.34 -16.32
CA ASN A 82 -32.60 16.38 -17.77
C ASN A 82 -33.51 17.52 -18.35
N ALA A 83 -34.70 17.72 -17.79
CA ALA A 83 -35.59 18.82 -18.19
C ALA A 83 -34.99 20.21 -17.89
N ALA A 84 -34.09 20.32 -16.93
CA ALA A 84 -33.34 21.55 -16.63
C ALA A 84 -32.17 21.81 -17.59
N GLY A 85 -31.90 20.92 -18.54
CA GLY A 85 -30.82 21.05 -19.51
C GLY A 85 -29.49 20.44 -19.05
N LEU A 86 -29.53 19.59 -18.02
CA LEU A 86 -28.40 18.79 -17.63
C LEU A 86 -28.49 17.39 -18.28
N HIS A 87 -27.35 16.71 -18.47
CA HIS A 87 -27.29 15.33 -18.94
C HIS A 87 -27.14 14.41 -17.73
N ALA A 88 -28.27 14.06 -17.10
CA ALA A 88 -28.28 13.27 -15.89
C ALA A 88 -28.42 11.77 -16.21
N SER A 89 -27.66 10.93 -15.51
CA SER A 89 -27.73 9.49 -15.60
C SER A 89 -27.47 8.81 -14.25
N TRP A 90 -27.98 7.59 -14.12
CA TRP A 90 -27.70 6.70 -13.00
C TRP A 90 -27.51 5.29 -13.51
N ARG A 91 -26.47 4.61 -13.06
CA ARG A 91 -26.19 3.20 -13.41
C ARG A 91 -26.13 2.36 -12.15
N PRO A 92 -27.12 1.50 -11.88
CA PRO A 92 -27.02 0.57 -10.76
C PRO A 92 -25.76 -0.31 -10.88
N PRO A 93 -25.08 -0.60 -9.74
CA PRO A 93 -25.43 -0.31 -8.35
C PRO A 93 -24.89 1.03 -7.81
N SER A 94 -24.55 2.01 -8.68
CA SER A 94 -23.98 3.30 -8.24
C SER A 94 -24.84 3.98 -7.18
N SER A 95 -24.18 4.55 -6.17
CA SER A 95 -24.76 5.42 -5.15
C SER A 95 -24.85 6.88 -5.56
N LEU A 96 -24.53 7.21 -6.86
CA LEU A 96 -24.51 8.57 -7.39
C LEU A 96 -25.41 8.68 -8.60
N ILE A 97 -26.21 9.76 -8.65
CA ILE A 97 -26.69 10.34 -9.92
C ILE A 97 -25.64 11.34 -10.37
N ILE A 98 -25.12 11.17 -11.58
CA ILE A 98 -24.21 12.12 -12.22
C ILE A 98 -24.97 12.99 -13.20
N ALA A 99 -24.66 14.29 -13.27
CA ALA A 99 -25.32 15.22 -14.17
C ALA A 99 -24.37 16.30 -14.67
N ASP A 100 -24.08 16.28 -15.97
CA ASP A 100 -23.21 17.25 -16.61
C ASP A 100 -24.04 18.28 -17.40
N GLY A 101 -23.60 19.52 -17.41
CA GLY A 101 -24.30 20.52 -18.23
C GLY A 101 -23.76 21.93 -18.07
N PRO A 102 -24.38 22.89 -18.77
CA PRO A 102 -23.97 24.30 -18.73
C PRO A 102 -24.15 24.91 -17.33
N ALA A 103 -23.15 25.67 -16.86
CA ALA A 103 -23.19 26.35 -15.57
C ALA A 103 -24.46 27.18 -15.34
N PRO A 104 -24.98 27.95 -16.33
CA PRO A 104 -26.25 28.68 -16.16
C PRO A 104 -27.47 27.79 -15.88
N ALA A 105 -27.53 26.59 -16.48
CA ALA A 105 -28.62 25.64 -16.23
C ALA A 105 -28.59 25.12 -14.81
N ALA A 106 -27.42 24.74 -14.33
CA ALA A 106 -27.19 24.29 -12.94
C ALA A 106 -27.48 25.43 -11.95
N ALA A 107 -27.05 26.64 -12.23
CA ALA A 107 -27.26 27.81 -11.39
C ALA A 107 -28.77 28.09 -11.18
N VAL A 108 -29.57 28.05 -12.25
CA VAL A 108 -31.03 28.22 -12.18
C VAL A 108 -31.69 27.08 -11.41
N LEU A 109 -31.31 25.82 -11.72
CA LEU A 109 -31.88 24.63 -11.09
C LEU A 109 -31.68 24.60 -9.58
N LEU A 110 -30.49 24.97 -9.13
CA LEU A 110 -30.07 24.88 -7.72
C LEU A 110 -30.23 26.22 -6.96
N GLY A 111 -30.65 27.29 -7.63
CA GLY A 111 -30.84 28.59 -7.00
C GLY A 111 -29.57 29.23 -6.48
N VAL A 112 -28.43 28.99 -7.13
CA VAL A 112 -27.12 29.55 -6.80
C VAL A 112 -26.60 30.44 -7.91
N ARG A 113 -25.57 31.25 -7.63
CA ARG A 113 -24.74 31.89 -8.65
C ARG A 113 -23.48 31.08 -8.85
N ILE A 114 -23.10 30.78 -10.06
CA ILE A 114 -21.83 30.14 -10.41
C ILE A 114 -21.02 31.19 -11.15
N GLU A 115 -19.92 31.63 -10.52
CA GLU A 115 -19.03 32.65 -11.05
C GLU A 115 -17.74 32.02 -11.55
N ALA A 116 -17.15 32.64 -12.59
CA ALA A 116 -15.86 32.23 -13.13
C ALA A 116 -14.75 33.12 -12.56
N TYR A 117 -13.62 32.51 -12.26
CA TYR A 117 -12.46 33.15 -11.62
C TYR A 117 -11.18 32.81 -12.36
N ARG A 118 -10.15 33.68 -12.20
CA ARG A 118 -8.79 33.41 -12.68
C ARG A 118 -7.76 33.81 -11.64
N MET A 119 -6.95 32.86 -11.25
CA MET A 119 -5.81 33.10 -10.35
C MET A 119 -4.72 33.91 -11.02
N PRO A 120 -3.83 34.60 -10.24
CA PRO A 120 -2.68 35.33 -10.79
C PRO A 120 -1.71 34.47 -11.62
N ASP A 121 -1.64 33.17 -11.35
CA ASP A 121 -0.86 32.18 -12.10
C ASP A 121 -1.54 31.69 -13.39
N GLY A 122 -2.75 32.23 -13.70
CA GLY A 122 -3.49 31.93 -14.91
C GLY A 122 -4.50 30.79 -14.79
N ILE A 123 -4.53 30.06 -13.68
CA ILE A 123 -5.49 28.96 -13.44
C ILE A 123 -6.90 29.55 -13.39
N ALA A 124 -7.77 29.07 -14.28
CA ALA A 124 -9.19 29.43 -14.30
C ALA A 124 -10.01 28.36 -13.55
N PHE A 125 -10.98 28.80 -12.78
CA PHE A 125 -11.92 27.94 -12.08
C PHE A 125 -13.30 28.59 -11.99
N TYR A 126 -14.31 27.80 -11.67
CA TYR A 126 -15.62 28.30 -11.27
C TYR A 126 -15.94 27.93 -9.84
N ALA A 127 -16.78 28.73 -9.19
CA ALA A 127 -17.29 28.41 -7.86
C ALA A 127 -18.71 28.96 -7.71
N SER A 128 -19.55 28.22 -6.97
CA SER A 128 -20.87 28.68 -6.61
C SER A 128 -20.85 29.62 -5.41
N LEU A 129 -21.69 30.61 -5.47
CA LEU A 129 -21.98 31.51 -4.35
C LEU A 129 -23.41 31.25 -3.86
N GLY A 130 -23.53 30.95 -2.58
CA GLY A 130 -24.80 30.62 -1.92
C GLY A 130 -24.95 29.10 -1.66
N GLN A 131 -25.99 28.78 -0.90
CA GLN A 131 -26.35 27.39 -0.59
C GLN A 131 -27.26 26.82 -1.66
N PRO A 132 -26.95 25.65 -2.25
CA PRO A 132 -27.80 25.04 -3.28
C PRO A 132 -29.12 24.57 -2.67
N ARG A 133 -30.20 24.68 -3.46
CA ARG A 133 -31.53 24.18 -3.13
C ARG A 133 -31.89 23.09 -4.12
N LEU A 134 -31.91 21.85 -3.63
CA LEU A 134 -32.29 20.72 -4.48
C LEU A 134 -33.78 20.77 -4.82
N PRO A 135 -34.16 20.56 -6.11
CA PRO A 135 -35.56 20.33 -6.47
C PRO A 135 -36.20 19.22 -5.64
N ALA A 136 -37.47 19.28 -5.36
CA ALA A 136 -38.15 18.33 -4.46
C ALA A 136 -37.98 16.86 -4.88
N THR A 137 -37.98 16.58 -6.20
CA THR A 137 -37.76 15.23 -6.74
C THR A 137 -36.34 14.74 -6.52
N VAL A 138 -35.33 15.63 -6.60
CA VAL A 138 -33.94 15.33 -6.34
C VAL A 138 -33.70 15.17 -4.82
N ALA A 139 -34.25 16.09 -4.01
CA ALA A 139 -34.18 16.03 -2.55
C ALA A 139 -34.84 14.78 -1.97
N ALA A 140 -35.80 14.17 -2.67
CA ALA A 140 -36.42 12.91 -2.25
C ALA A 140 -35.45 11.71 -2.30
N VAL A 141 -34.37 11.77 -3.08
CA VAL A 141 -33.40 10.68 -3.25
C VAL A 141 -31.97 11.07 -2.86
N SER A 142 -31.63 12.36 -2.85
CA SER A 142 -30.30 12.85 -2.51
C SER A 142 -30.33 13.82 -1.32
N ALA A 143 -29.25 13.83 -0.56
CA ALA A 143 -29.07 14.75 0.55
C ALA A 143 -28.33 16.02 0.14
N ASP A 144 -27.43 15.91 -0.84
CA ASP A 144 -26.47 16.94 -1.16
C ASP A 144 -26.00 16.84 -2.62
N VAL A 145 -25.30 17.87 -3.09
CA VAL A 145 -24.71 17.95 -4.42
C VAL A 145 -23.27 18.43 -4.32
N SER A 146 -22.37 17.76 -5.04
CA SER A 146 -20.99 18.17 -5.24
C SER A 146 -20.76 18.69 -6.68
N GLY A 147 -19.55 19.21 -6.97
CA GLY A 147 -19.20 19.72 -8.29
C GLY A 147 -19.63 21.18 -8.55
N LEU A 148 -20.04 21.90 -7.51
CA LEU A 148 -20.39 23.33 -7.59
C LEU A 148 -19.19 24.27 -7.62
N ASP A 149 -17.99 23.75 -7.47
CA ASP A 149 -16.72 24.40 -7.79
C ASP A 149 -15.75 23.37 -8.40
N ASN A 150 -14.81 23.86 -9.18
CA ASN A 150 -13.70 23.08 -9.72
C ASN A 150 -12.34 23.63 -9.29
N TYR A 151 -12.32 24.49 -8.27
CA TYR A 151 -11.08 25.05 -7.72
C TYR A 151 -10.22 23.97 -7.09
N ARG A 152 -10.84 23.11 -6.33
CA ARG A 152 -10.25 21.86 -5.88
C ARG A 152 -10.39 20.83 -6.99
N ARG A 153 -9.65 20.98 -8.06
CA ARG A 153 -9.25 19.76 -8.76
C ARG A 153 -8.59 18.91 -7.67
N SER A 154 -9.09 17.72 -7.45
CA SER A 154 -8.27 16.69 -6.88
C SER A 154 -7.01 16.74 -7.72
N ARG A 155 -5.96 17.41 -7.25
CA ARG A 155 -4.66 17.31 -7.90
C ARG A 155 -4.47 15.81 -7.86
N ALA A 156 -4.28 15.20 -9.02
CA ALA A 156 -3.69 13.88 -9.05
C ALA A 156 -2.44 14.05 -8.21
N TYR A 157 -2.52 13.60 -6.95
CA TYR A 157 -1.39 13.63 -6.04
C TYR A 157 -0.34 12.91 -6.81
N ALA A 158 0.80 13.54 -7.02
CA ALA A 158 1.72 13.12 -8.04
C ALA A 158 2.14 11.69 -7.74
N VAL A 159 1.54 10.74 -8.44
CA VAL A 159 2.24 9.53 -8.80
C VAL A 159 3.43 10.05 -9.57
N ARG A 160 4.61 10.06 -8.93
CA ARG A 160 5.81 10.50 -9.64
C ARG A 160 6.01 9.52 -10.78
N PRO A 161 6.16 9.97 -12.01
CA PRO A 161 6.54 9.08 -13.08
C PRO A 161 7.82 8.34 -12.69
N GLY A 162 7.75 7.00 -12.55
CA GLY A 162 8.88 6.18 -12.14
C GLY A 162 8.87 5.65 -10.71
N GLY A 163 7.79 5.88 -9.93
CA GLY A 163 7.62 5.33 -8.56
C GLY A 163 8.35 6.12 -7.46
N LEU A 164 8.15 5.69 -6.21
CA LEU A 164 8.81 6.26 -5.04
C LEU A 164 10.31 5.96 -5.06
N ALA A 165 11.13 6.99 -5.18
CA ALA A 165 12.58 6.88 -5.03
C ALA A 165 12.96 6.70 -3.55
N PRO A 166 14.18 6.23 -3.21
CA PRO A 166 14.64 6.06 -1.84
C PRO A 166 14.39 7.27 -0.92
N GLY A 167 14.64 8.50 -1.42
CA GLY A 167 14.41 9.73 -0.68
C GLY A 167 12.94 10.02 -0.36
N ASP A 168 12.03 9.58 -1.25
CA ASP A 168 10.58 9.70 -1.07
C ASP A 168 10.11 8.71 0.00
N VAL A 169 10.55 7.46 -0.07
CA VAL A 169 10.29 6.42 0.95
C VAL A 169 10.71 6.87 2.34
N LEU A 170 11.94 7.40 2.46
CA LEU A 170 12.45 7.92 3.74
C LEU A 170 11.62 9.08 4.29
N THR A 171 11.06 9.92 3.41
CA THR A 171 10.23 11.06 3.81
C THR A 171 8.82 10.60 4.18
N TYR A 172 8.20 9.80 3.32
CA TYR A 172 6.82 9.40 3.44
C TYR A 172 6.56 8.61 4.72
N TYR A 173 7.40 7.61 5.01
CA TYR A 173 7.29 6.75 6.19
C TYR A 173 8.01 7.29 7.42
N ASN A 174 8.41 8.57 7.41
CA ASN A 174 9.11 9.23 8.53
C ASN A 174 10.37 8.46 9.01
N LEU A 175 11.14 7.92 8.05
CA LEU A 175 12.40 7.21 8.30
C LEU A 175 13.59 8.15 8.46
N LYS A 176 13.51 9.40 7.95
CA LYS A 176 14.61 10.39 8.01
C LYS A 176 15.16 10.61 9.41
N PRO A 177 14.34 10.77 10.47
CA PRO A 177 14.87 10.95 11.82
C PRO A 177 15.76 9.79 12.28
N LEU A 178 15.43 8.55 11.91
CA LEU A 178 16.26 7.39 12.22
C LEU A 178 17.57 7.43 11.46
N ARG A 179 17.53 7.76 10.17
CA ARG A 179 18.72 7.91 9.32
C ARG A 179 19.64 9.04 9.81
N GLU A 180 19.10 10.18 10.21
CA GLU A 180 19.80 11.33 10.78
C GLU A 180 20.43 11.00 12.16
N ALA A 181 19.84 10.08 12.91
CA ALA A 181 20.42 9.52 14.13
C ALA A 181 21.53 8.49 13.88
N GLY A 182 21.92 8.28 12.61
CA GLY A 182 22.98 7.33 12.22
C GLY A 182 22.53 5.87 12.32
N LEU A 183 21.24 5.63 12.13
CA LEU A 183 20.68 4.29 11.99
C LEU A 183 20.54 3.96 10.50
N ASP A 184 21.37 3.08 10.00
CA ASP A 184 21.46 2.69 8.60
C ASP A 184 21.37 1.16 8.40
N GLY A 185 21.10 0.42 9.49
CA GLY A 185 21.09 -1.03 9.50
C GLY A 185 22.47 -1.68 9.71
N THR A 186 23.54 -0.90 9.91
CA THR A 186 24.87 -1.44 10.19
C THR A 186 24.84 -2.43 11.36
N GLY A 187 25.41 -3.61 11.14
CA GLY A 187 25.42 -4.71 12.12
C GLY A 187 24.16 -5.56 12.15
N GLN A 188 23.20 -5.29 11.25
CA GLN A 188 22.04 -6.12 10.99
C GLN A 188 22.21 -6.92 9.70
N THR A 189 21.48 -8.02 9.58
CA THR A 189 21.41 -8.84 8.37
C THR A 189 19.96 -9.17 8.08
N ILE A 190 19.52 -8.91 6.84
CA ILE A 190 18.21 -9.29 6.33
C ILE A 190 18.40 -10.51 5.44
N LEU A 191 17.61 -11.54 5.67
CA LEU A 191 17.62 -12.81 4.96
C LEU A 191 16.43 -12.82 3.99
N LEU A 192 16.68 -13.18 2.73
CA LEU A 192 15.69 -13.13 1.66
C LEU A 192 15.61 -14.52 0.99
N PRO A 193 14.53 -15.27 1.22
CA PRO A 193 14.24 -16.46 0.42
C PRO A 193 13.74 -16.01 -0.96
N GLU A 194 14.44 -16.41 -2.01
CA GLU A 194 14.10 -16.10 -3.39
C GLU A 194 13.84 -17.38 -4.19
N ILE A 195 12.83 -17.34 -5.04
CA ILE A 195 12.42 -18.50 -5.84
C ILE A 195 12.56 -18.17 -7.32
N ASP A 196 13.33 -19.02 -8.04
CA ASP A 196 13.58 -18.94 -9.47
C ASP A 196 14.10 -17.58 -9.96
N ASP A 197 14.50 -16.67 -9.06
CA ASP A 197 14.93 -15.32 -9.39
C ASP A 197 16.37 -15.03 -8.93
N LEU A 198 17.28 -14.98 -9.88
CA LEU A 198 18.68 -14.63 -9.63
C LEU A 198 18.87 -13.11 -9.64
N PRO A 199 19.28 -12.47 -8.55
CA PRO A 199 19.55 -11.05 -8.56
C PRO A 199 20.67 -10.66 -9.55
N ASN A 200 20.45 -9.58 -10.28
CA ASN A 200 21.42 -9.01 -11.21
C ASN A 200 22.23 -7.91 -10.52
N LEU A 201 23.48 -8.20 -10.16
CA LEU A 201 24.34 -7.24 -9.44
C LEU A 201 24.58 -5.95 -10.22
N SER A 202 24.57 -5.96 -11.56
CA SER A 202 24.74 -4.72 -12.33
C SER A 202 23.54 -3.77 -12.23
N ASP A 203 22.33 -4.32 -12.07
CA ASP A 203 21.13 -3.52 -11.85
C ASP A 203 21.14 -2.92 -10.44
N LEU A 204 21.48 -3.73 -9.43
CA LEU A 204 21.61 -3.26 -8.06
C LEU A 204 22.63 -2.12 -7.92
N GLU A 205 23.82 -2.25 -8.55
CA GLU A 205 24.86 -1.20 -8.53
C GLU A 205 24.43 0.04 -9.30
N LYS A 206 23.66 -0.11 -10.40
CA LYS A 206 23.06 1.03 -11.09
C LYS A 206 22.10 1.78 -10.17
N PHE A 207 21.18 1.06 -9.49
CA PHE A 207 20.25 1.65 -8.50
C PHE A 207 21.01 2.40 -7.39
N ALA A 208 22.01 1.76 -6.77
CA ALA A 208 22.80 2.39 -5.71
C ALA A 208 23.49 3.67 -6.21
N SER A 209 24.11 3.62 -7.39
CA SER A 209 24.79 4.79 -8.00
C SER A 209 23.82 5.91 -8.32
N GLU A 210 22.64 5.61 -8.84
CA GLU A 210 21.63 6.60 -9.23
C GLU A 210 21.11 7.40 -8.04
N PHE A 211 20.89 6.73 -6.91
CA PHE A 211 20.35 7.35 -5.70
C PHE A 211 21.41 7.72 -4.66
N GLY A 212 22.70 7.60 -4.99
CA GLY A 212 23.81 7.96 -4.09
C GLY A 212 23.85 7.08 -2.83
N LEU A 213 23.39 5.83 -2.93
CA LEU A 213 23.48 4.85 -1.87
C LEU A 213 24.85 4.17 -1.86
N PRO A 214 25.28 3.57 -0.74
CA PRO A 214 26.46 2.71 -0.71
C PRO A 214 26.35 1.58 -1.73
N PRO A 215 27.47 1.08 -2.30
CA PRO A 215 27.45 -0.07 -3.21
C PRO A 215 26.85 -1.30 -2.53
N PHE A 216 26.14 -2.14 -3.28
CA PHE A 216 25.63 -3.42 -2.78
C PHE A 216 26.75 -4.40 -2.46
N ALA A 217 27.80 -4.43 -3.25
CA ALA A 217 29.02 -5.15 -2.90
C ALA A 217 29.81 -4.35 -1.83
N PRO A 218 30.19 -4.93 -0.68
CA PRO A 218 30.17 -6.35 -0.31
C PRO A 218 28.95 -6.76 0.57
N LEU A 219 27.84 -6.04 0.54
CA LEU A 219 26.71 -6.24 1.45
C LEU A 219 25.82 -7.41 1.02
N VAL A 220 25.74 -7.72 -0.29
CA VAL A 220 24.90 -8.78 -0.83
C VAL A 220 25.68 -10.09 -0.92
N THR A 221 25.07 -11.16 -0.42
CA THR A 221 25.55 -12.55 -0.57
C THR A 221 24.43 -13.40 -1.13
N VAL A 222 24.68 -14.12 -2.22
CA VAL A 222 23.74 -15.11 -2.78
C VAL A 222 24.21 -16.51 -2.41
N LYS A 223 23.39 -17.22 -1.65
CA LYS A 223 23.60 -18.62 -1.27
C LYS A 223 22.84 -19.54 -2.21
N ARG A 224 23.48 -20.60 -2.60
CA ARG A 224 22.98 -21.64 -3.50
C ARG A 224 23.46 -23.00 -3.04
N ASP A 225 22.62 -24.00 -3.24
CA ASP A 225 22.97 -25.39 -3.04
C ASP A 225 22.31 -26.24 -4.15
N PRO A 226 22.98 -27.26 -4.68
CA PRO A 226 22.37 -28.16 -5.67
C PRO A 226 21.08 -28.82 -5.19
N ASN A 227 20.90 -28.99 -3.88
CA ASN A 227 19.70 -29.55 -3.27
C ASN A 227 18.52 -28.57 -3.24
N TRP A 228 18.73 -27.29 -3.58
CA TRP A 228 17.68 -26.26 -3.67
C TRP A 228 17.27 -25.99 -5.11
N GLY A 229 17.74 -26.78 -6.09
CA GLY A 229 17.57 -26.52 -7.51
C GLY A 229 18.61 -25.52 -8.03
N ASN A 230 18.44 -25.06 -9.25
CA ASN A 230 19.45 -24.22 -9.91
C ASN A 230 18.82 -23.09 -10.76
N PRO A 231 18.16 -22.10 -10.17
CA PRO A 231 17.65 -20.93 -10.87
C PRO A 231 18.76 -20.16 -11.59
N GLN A 232 18.49 -19.70 -12.83
CA GLN A 232 19.51 -19.12 -13.70
C GLN A 232 19.16 -17.74 -14.24
N LYS A 233 17.89 -17.30 -14.12
CA LYS A 233 17.41 -16.10 -14.79
C LYS A 233 16.86 -15.08 -13.82
N PRO A 234 17.18 -13.78 -13.98
CA PRO A 234 16.49 -12.71 -13.27
C PRO A 234 15.02 -12.63 -13.70
N GLN A 235 14.10 -12.48 -12.73
CA GLN A 235 12.68 -12.26 -12.96
C GLN A 235 12.21 -10.91 -12.45
N GLY A 236 12.93 -10.30 -11.49
CA GLY A 236 12.71 -8.95 -10.97
C GLY A 236 12.31 -8.87 -9.52
N GLU A 237 11.82 -9.96 -8.91
CA GLU A 237 11.45 -9.99 -7.49
C GLU A 237 12.67 -9.74 -6.60
N ALA A 238 13.76 -10.46 -6.83
CA ALA A 238 14.99 -10.27 -6.08
C ALA A 238 15.59 -8.85 -6.23
N ALA A 239 15.41 -8.21 -7.39
CA ALA A 239 15.82 -6.82 -7.57
C ALA A 239 14.95 -5.88 -6.70
N LEU A 240 13.63 -6.04 -6.74
CA LEU A 240 12.66 -5.30 -5.92
C LEU A 240 13.00 -5.41 -4.43
N ASP A 241 13.14 -6.63 -3.93
CA ASP A 241 13.38 -6.89 -2.51
C ASP A 241 14.70 -6.28 -2.02
N LEU A 242 15.78 -6.49 -2.79
CA LEU A 242 17.10 -5.99 -2.44
C LEU A 242 17.20 -4.46 -2.53
N GLU A 243 16.64 -3.86 -3.57
CA GLU A 243 16.70 -2.41 -3.80
C GLU A 243 15.89 -1.65 -2.75
N ILE A 244 14.68 -2.12 -2.39
CA ILE A 244 13.87 -1.50 -1.34
C ILE A 244 14.53 -1.70 0.04
N ALA A 245 15.02 -2.88 0.36
CA ALA A 245 15.71 -3.11 1.62
C ALA A 245 16.94 -2.21 1.76
N HIS A 246 17.73 -2.08 0.69
CA HIS A 246 18.93 -1.24 0.66
C HIS A 246 18.60 0.27 0.71
N ALA A 247 17.52 0.71 0.06
CA ALA A 247 17.07 2.10 0.14
C ALA A 247 16.80 2.55 1.58
N VAL A 248 16.25 1.66 2.40
CA VAL A 248 15.89 1.95 3.79
C VAL A 248 17.06 1.69 4.74
N ALA A 249 17.74 0.55 4.63
CA ALA A 249 18.81 0.10 5.52
C ALA A 249 20.11 -0.18 4.75
N PRO A 250 20.77 0.85 4.17
CA PRO A 250 21.91 0.66 3.26
C PRO A 250 23.19 0.15 3.91
N GLY A 251 23.25 0.07 5.24
CA GLY A 251 24.35 -0.55 5.99
C GLY A 251 24.06 -2.00 6.41
N ALA A 252 22.84 -2.49 6.18
CA ALA A 252 22.50 -3.88 6.49
C ALA A 252 23.11 -4.84 5.46
N LYS A 253 23.49 -6.05 5.91
CA LYS A 253 23.83 -7.16 5.02
C LYS A 253 22.55 -7.77 4.47
N LEU A 254 22.57 -8.16 3.21
CA LEU A 254 21.48 -8.82 2.50
C LEU A 254 21.92 -10.21 2.07
N VAL A 255 21.28 -11.26 2.55
CA VAL A 255 21.65 -12.64 2.23
C VAL A 255 20.48 -13.33 1.55
N VAL A 256 20.63 -13.56 0.26
CA VAL A 256 19.67 -14.26 -0.58
C VAL A 256 19.87 -15.76 -0.48
N TYR A 257 18.81 -16.51 -0.21
CA TYR A 257 18.75 -17.97 -0.29
C TYR A 257 17.92 -18.35 -1.51
N LEU A 258 18.58 -18.74 -2.58
CA LEU A 258 18.00 -18.92 -3.91
C LEU A 258 17.62 -20.36 -4.16
N ALA A 259 16.31 -20.63 -4.34
CA ALA A 259 15.75 -21.95 -4.60
C ALA A 259 14.95 -22.02 -5.92
N ALA A 260 14.70 -23.23 -6.38
CA ALA A 260 13.73 -23.48 -7.44
C ALA A 260 12.29 -23.42 -6.91
N ASP A 261 11.34 -23.11 -7.80
CA ASP A 261 9.92 -22.93 -7.49
C ASP A 261 9.21 -24.27 -7.29
N ASP A 262 9.49 -24.89 -6.14
CA ASP A 262 8.68 -25.97 -5.59
C ASP A 262 8.90 -26.08 -4.07
N PHE A 263 7.88 -26.57 -3.35
CA PHE A 263 7.91 -26.65 -1.90
C PHE A 263 9.11 -27.44 -1.35
N GLY A 264 9.56 -28.48 -2.05
CA GLY A 264 10.69 -29.27 -1.57
C GLY A 264 12.01 -28.51 -1.58
N HIS A 265 12.28 -27.78 -2.65
CA HIS A 265 13.51 -26.99 -2.79
C HIS A 265 13.47 -25.71 -1.94
N SER A 266 12.34 -24.99 -1.92
CA SER A 266 12.18 -23.79 -1.11
C SER A 266 12.24 -24.10 0.39
N ASP A 267 11.60 -25.17 0.87
CA ASP A 267 11.66 -25.61 2.26
C ASP A 267 13.10 -25.93 2.70
N ARG A 268 13.90 -26.59 1.83
CA ARG A 268 15.32 -26.87 2.12
C ARG A 268 16.17 -25.61 2.22
N ALA A 269 15.95 -24.64 1.33
CA ALA A 269 16.63 -23.35 1.40
C ALA A 269 16.25 -22.58 2.66
N PHE A 270 14.97 -22.58 3.03
CA PHE A 270 14.48 -21.95 4.26
C PHE A 270 15.02 -22.65 5.52
N ASP A 271 15.05 -24.00 5.56
CA ASP A 271 15.66 -24.76 6.64
C ASP A 271 17.15 -24.44 6.82
N GLN A 272 17.89 -24.30 5.72
CA GLN A 272 19.29 -23.91 5.76
C GLN A 272 19.46 -22.45 6.21
N MET A 273 18.59 -21.53 5.79
CA MET A 273 18.58 -20.14 6.23
C MET A 273 18.46 -20.05 7.77
N VAL A 274 17.50 -20.76 8.34
CA VAL A 274 17.30 -20.84 9.80
C VAL A 274 18.47 -21.54 10.49
N THR A 275 19.06 -22.54 9.87
CA THR A 275 20.22 -23.26 10.39
C THR A 275 21.48 -22.40 10.39
N ASP A 276 21.74 -21.66 9.34
CA ASP A 276 22.88 -20.75 9.20
C ASP A 276 22.81 -19.58 10.20
N HIS A 277 21.60 -19.11 10.50
CA HIS A 277 21.31 -18.01 11.43
C HIS A 277 22.25 -16.80 11.23
N LEU A 278 22.39 -16.36 9.97
CA LEU A 278 23.29 -15.24 9.63
C LEU A 278 22.68 -13.87 9.95
N GLY A 279 21.40 -13.83 10.26
CA GLY A 279 20.64 -12.64 10.63
C GLY A 279 19.39 -12.99 11.40
N SER A 280 18.75 -11.97 11.98
CA SER A 280 17.53 -12.10 12.79
C SER A 280 16.28 -11.55 12.10
N ILE A 281 16.37 -11.16 10.83
CA ILE A 281 15.26 -10.56 10.07
C ILE A 281 15.10 -11.32 8.76
N ILE A 282 13.88 -11.81 8.48
CA ILE A 282 13.53 -12.48 7.23
C ILE A 282 12.49 -11.60 6.50
N SER A 283 12.73 -11.37 5.21
CA SER A 283 11.79 -10.71 4.29
C SER A 283 11.41 -11.71 3.21
N GLU A 284 10.14 -12.13 3.17
CA GLU A 284 9.65 -13.13 2.23
C GLU A 284 8.52 -12.57 1.39
N SER A 285 8.82 -12.32 0.12
CA SER A 285 7.88 -11.80 -0.87
C SER A 285 7.19 -12.91 -1.68
N LEU A 286 6.93 -14.04 -1.03
CA LEU A 286 6.39 -15.25 -1.64
C LEU A 286 5.10 -15.68 -0.96
N GLY A 287 4.23 -16.35 -1.73
CA GLY A 287 3.00 -16.89 -1.16
C GLY A 287 2.18 -17.73 -2.13
N SER A 288 1.29 -18.51 -1.58
CA SER A 288 0.38 -19.38 -2.33
C SER A 288 -1.01 -19.39 -1.70
N CYS A 289 -2.02 -19.80 -2.47
CA CYS A 289 -3.37 -20.02 -1.95
C CYS A 289 -3.34 -20.98 -0.76
N GLU A 290 -3.78 -20.55 0.42
CA GLU A 290 -3.70 -21.36 1.64
C GLU A 290 -4.46 -22.69 1.52
N PRO A 291 -5.72 -22.75 1.02
CA PRO A 291 -6.43 -24.00 0.78
C PRO A 291 -5.72 -24.96 -0.18
N ASP A 292 -5.06 -24.44 -1.22
CA ASP A 292 -4.40 -25.27 -2.23
C ASP A 292 -3.02 -25.73 -1.80
N THR A 293 -2.45 -25.12 -0.74
CA THR A 293 -1.16 -25.56 -0.20
C THR A 293 -1.32 -26.91 0.51
N PRO A 294 -0.60 -27.96 0.11
CA PRO A 294 -0.68 -29.28 0.73
C PRO A 294 -0.40 -29.23 2.24
N SER A 295 -1.17 -29.98 3.03
CA SER A 295 -0.99 -30.01 4.48
C SER A 295 0.43 -30.42 4.90
N GLY A 296 1.07 -31.31 4.15
CA GLY A 296 2.47 -31.70 4.37
C GLY A 296 3.42 -30.51 4.22
N ALA A 297 3.28 -29.70 3.17
CA ALA A 297 4.08 -28.50 2.96
C ALA A 297 3.85 -27.47 4.07
N ARG A 298 2.57 -27.20 4.43
CA ARG A 298 2.26 -26.30 5.55
C ARG A 298 2.91 -26.73 6.86
N ASN A 299 2.88 -28.02 7.17
CA ASN A 299 3.43 -28.55 8.41
C ASN A 299 4.97 -28.52 8.43
N VAL A 300 5.63 -28.83 7.30
CA VAL A 300 7.08 -28.74 7.17
C VAL A 300 7.52 -27.29 7.35
N TYR A 301 6.90 -26.36 6.61
CA TYR A 301 7.22 -24.94 6.72
C TYR A 301 7.01 -24.40 8.14
N ALA A 302 5.88 -24.72 8.78
CA ALA A 302 5.59 -24.32 10.16
C ALA A 302 6.66 -24.84 11.15
N SER A 303 7.14 -26.08 10.98
CA SER A 303 8.20 -26.64 11.80
C SER A 303 9.54 -25.88 11.66
N ILE A 304 9.88 -25.42 10.45
CA ILE A 304 11.06 -24.60 10.22
C ILE A 304 10.87 -23.22 10.86
N GLN A 305 9.67 -22.62 10.67
CA GLN A 305 9.32 -21.33 11.27
C GLN A 305 9.36 -21.36 12.80
N ASP A 306 8.93 -22.44 13.45
CA ASP A 306 9.02 -22.59 14.90
C ASP A 306 10.48 -22.53 15.39
N ARG A 307 11.42 -23.05 14.60
CA ARG A 307 12.86 -22.92 14.89
C ARG A 307 13.36 -21.48 14.73
N ALA A 308 12.89 -20.77 13.69
CA ALA A 308 13.21 -19.36 13.50
C ALA A 308 12.72 -18.52 14.70
N VAL A 309 11.49 -18.77 15.16
CA VAL A 309 10.93 -18.15 16.36
C VAL A 309 11.77 -18.44 17.61
N ALA A 310 12.16 -19.70 17.81
CA ALA A 310 13.00 -20.09 18.95
C ALA A 310 14.38 -19.40 18.94
N GLN A 311 14.86 -18.99 17.78
CA GLN A 311 16.08 -18.20 17.59
C GLN A 311 15.86 -16.68 17.69
N GLY A 312 14.62 -16.22 17.91
CA GLY A 312 14.28 -14.80 18.01
C GLY A 312 14.26 -14.06 16.67
N MET A 313 14.05 -14.77 15.57
CA MET A 313 13.99 -14.15 14.24
C MET A 313 12.65 -13.44 14.02
N SER A 314 12.69 -12.25 13.43
CA SER A 314 11.52 -11.54 12.89
C SER A 314 11.27 -12.02 11.46
N HIS A 315 10.04 -12.36 11.12
CA HIS A 315 9.71 -12.82 9.77
C HIS A 315 8.52 -12.02 9.21
N PHE A 316 8.77 -11.24 8.17
CA PHE A 316 7.79 -10.46 7.42
C PHE A 316 7.47 -11.21 6.13
N VAL A 317 6.17 -11.36 5.82
CA VAL A 317 5.68 -12.14 4.68
C VAL A 317 4.64 -11.35 3.93
N ALA A 318 4.76 -11.27 2.62
CA ALA A 318 3.77 -10.66 1.74
C ALA A 318 2.41 -11.36 1.88
N SER A 319 1.34 -10.58 2.04
CA SER A 319 0.01 -11.14 2.24
C SER A 319 -0.69 -11.57 0.96
N GLY A 320 -0.13 -11.21 -0.22
CA GLY A 320 -0.63 -11.54 -1.55
C GLY A 320 -1.16 -10.32 -2.31
N ASP A 321 -1.31 -10.47 -3.63
CA ASP A 321 -1.57 -9.37 -4.56
C ASP A 321 -2.92 -9.48 -5.30
N SER A 322 -3.74 -10.46 -4.94
CA SER A 322 -5.06 -10.69 -5.55
C SER A 322 -6.22 -10.29 -4.64
N GLY A 323 -5.99 -9.33 -3.74
CA GLY A 323 -6.97 -8.91 -2.75
C GLY A 323 -7.38 -10.08 -1.83
N ALA A 324 -8.66 -10.16 -1.52
CA ALA A 324 -9.22 -11.27 -0.75
C ALA A 324 -9.25 -12.62 -1.49
N PHE A 325 -8.82 -12.68 -2.76
CA PHE A 325 -9.06 -13.81 -3.66
C PHE A 325 -7.77 -14.49 -4.11
N THR A 326 -6.89 -14.81 -3.17
CA THR A 326 -5.58 -15.45 -3.48
C THR A 326 -5.73 -16.77 -4.27
N CYS A 327 -6.86 -17.46 -4.13
CA CYS A 327 -7.13 -18.71 -4.85
C CYS A 327 -7.80 -18.50 -6.22
N GLY A 328 -8.12 -17.27 -6.59
CA GLY A 328 -8.81 -16.93 -7.84
C GLY A 328 -10.17 -16.25 -7.59
N PHE A 329 -10.56 -15.37 -8.50
CA PHE A 329 -11.79 -14.56 -8.37
C PHE A 329 -13.09 -15.34 -8.60
N ASP A 330 -13.01 -16.58 -9.01
CA ASP A 330 -14.10 -17.53 -9.15
C ASP A 330 -14.28 -18.43 -7.93
N GLN A 331 -13.48 -18.21 -6.87
CA GLN A 331 -13.50 -18.96 -5.62
C GLN A 331 -13.91 -18.07 -4.44
N ASP A 332 -14.19 -18.70 -3.30
CA ASP A 332 -14.44 -17.98 -2.05
C ASP A 332 -13.19 -17.21 -1.59
N PRO A 333 -13.35 -16.11 -0.87
CA PRO A 333 -12.23 -15.37 -0.31
C PRO A 333 -11.31 -16.27 0.53
N ALA A 334 -10.01 -16.20 0.27
CA ALA A 334 -8.99 -16.97 0.96
C ALA A 334 -7.69 -16.19 1.10
N ALA A 335 -7.04 -16.35 2.24
CA ALA A 335 -5.75 -15.74 2.52
C ALA A 335 -4.58 -16.52 1.90
N SER A 336 -3.41 -15.92 1.88
CA SER A 336 -2.17 -16.50 1.37
C SER A 336 -1.39 -17.21 2.47
N PHE A 337 -0.80 -18.36 2.15
CA PHE A 337 0.22 -19.03 2.95
C PHE A 337 1.62 -18.66 2.40
N PRO A 338 2.65 -18.38 3.23
CA PRO A 338 2.72 -18.60 4.67
C PRO A 338 2.31 -17.39 5.55
N SER A 339 1.77 -16.31 4.96
CA SER A 339 1.36 -15.11 5.74
C SER A 339 0.32 -15.42 6.83
N THR A 340 -0.45 -16.51 6.67
CA THR A 340 -1.43 -16.98 7.67
C THR A 340 -0.83 -17.66 8.90
N LEU A 341 0.47 -17.94 8.94
CA LEU A 341 1.09 -18.47 10.15
C LEU A 341 1.02 -17.45 11.30
N PRO A 342 0.67 -17.87 12.54
CA PRO A 342 0.58 -16.97 13.68
C PRO A 342 1.90 -16.31 14.09
N THR A 343 3.02 -16.85 13.65
CA THR A 343 4.37 -16.46 14.06
C THR A 343 5.11 -15.61 13.03
N VAL A 344 4.49 -15.32 11.89
CA VAL A 344 4.98 -14.35 10.90
C VAL A 344 4.17 -13.06 10.96
N THR A 345 4.76 -11.96 10.49
CA THR A 345 4.06 -10.69 10.30
C THR A 345 3.62 -10.60 8.85
N ALA A 346 2.32 -10.69 8.62
CA ALA A 346 1.71 -10.56 7.30
C ALA A 346 1.66 -9.08 6.89
N VAL A 347 2.23 -8.74 5.73
CA VAL A 347 2.34 -7.37 5.24
C VAL A 347 1.43 -7.18 4.04
N GLY A 348 0.45 -6.29 4.18
CA GLY A 348 -0.50 -5.90 3.15
C GLY A 348 -0.03 -4.73 2.29
N GLY A 349 -0.88 -4.31 1.36
CA GLY A 349 -0.61 -3.24 0.41
C GLY A 349 -1.58 -2.05 0.55
N THR A 350 -1.04 -0.83 0.40
CA THR A 350 -1.81 0.40 0.28
C THR A 350 -1.51 1.11 -1.04
N SER A 351 -2.36 2.06 -1.42
CA SER A 351 -2.07 3.08 -2.43
C SER A 351 -1.71 4.37 -1.70
N VAL A 352 -0.54 4.92 -1.96
CA VAL A 352 0.00 6.07 -1.21
C VAL A 352 -0.22 7.39 -1.94
N PHE A 353 -0.46 8.44 -1.17
CA PHE A 353 -0.59 9.80 -1.66
C PHE A 353 0.23 10.73 -0.77
N GLU A 354 1.22 11.37 -1.38
CA GLU A 354 2.11 12.30 -0.70
C GLU A 354 1.65 13.76 -0.86
N SER A 355 2.07 14.62 0.07
CA SER A 355 1.96 16.05 -0.10
C SER A 355 2.95 16.56 -1.18
N GLU A 356 2.86 17.85 -1.54
CA GLU A 356 3.84 18.49 -2.45
C GLU A 356 5.29 18.43 -1.92
N GLN A 357 5.46 18.17 -0.61
CA GLN A 357 6.77 18.03 0.07
C GLN A 357 7.21 16.57 0.17
N GLY A 358 6.46 15.61 -0.37
CA GLY A 358 6.76 14.19 -0.30
C GLY A 358 6.50 13.56 1.08
N VAL A 359 5.82 14.27 2.00
CA VAL A 359 5.43 13.70 3.31
C VAL A 359 4.09 12.97 3.21
N TYR A 360 3.85 12.08 4.15
CA TYR A 360 2.58 11.40 4.29
C TYR A 360 1.40 12.38 4.22
N PHE A 361 0.47 12.09 3.36
CA PHE A 361 -0.78 12.82 3.27
C PHE A 361 -1.97 11.91 3.52
N LYS A 362 -2.04 10.76 2.81
CA LYS A 362 -3.16 9.84 2.86
C LYS A 362 -2.80 8.50 2.23
N GLU A 363 -3.44 7.44 2.71
CA GLU A 363 -3.43 6.12 2.09
C GLU A 363 -4.84 5.58 1.88
N TYR A 364 -4.98 4.69 0.92
CA TYR A 364 -6.13 3.84 0.71
C TYR A 364 -5.70 2.38 0.72
N ALA A 365 -6.56 1.47 1.14
CA ALA A 365 -6.33 0.06 0.90
C ALA A 365 -6.22 -0.19 -0.61
N TRP A 366 -5.16 -0.90 -1.01
CA TRP A 366 -4.95 -1.23 -2.41
C TRP A 366 -5.97 -2.28 -2.88
N GLY A 367 -6.73 -1.94 -3.93
CA GLY A 367 -7.65 -2.82 -4.63
C GLY A 367 -8.07 -2.23 -5.96
N SER A 368 -7.67 -2.88 -7.04
CA SER A 368 -7.93 -2.49 -8.42
C SER A 368 -8.80 -3.52 -9.13
N PRO A 369 -10.09 -3.22 -9.36
CA PRO A 369 -10.97 -4.12 -10.11
C PRO A 369 -10.61 -4.27 -11.59
N LEU A 370 -9.80 -3.34 -12.15
CA LEU A 370 -9.46 -3.33 -13.57
C LEU A 370 -8.47 -4.43 -13.93
N ASP A 371 -7.48 -4.66 -13.07
CA ASP A 371 -6.43 -5.65 -13.24
C ASP A 371 -6.54 -6.80 -12.23
N GLN A 372 -7.60 -6.79 -11.41
CA GLN A 372 -7.87 -7.81 -10.39
C GLN A 372 -6.72 -7.95 -9.39
N SER A 373 -6.09 -6.84 -9.02
CA SER A 373 -5.00 -6.78 -8.04
C SER A 373 -5.42 -6.08 -6.76
N GLY A 374 -4.76 -6.40 -5.65
CA GLY A 374 -5.06 -5.76 -4.37
C GLY A 374 -4.35 -6.43 -3.20
N SER A 375 -4.31 -5.71 -2.07
CA SER A 375 -3.73 -6.19 -0.81
C SER A 375 -4.33 -7.52 -0.37
N GLY A 376 -3.52 -8.54 -0.17
CA GLY A 376 -3.96 -9.83 0.35
C GLY A 376 -4.51 -9.71 1.78
N GLY A 377 -5.63 -10.37 2.05
CA GLY A 377 -6.22 -10.34 3.38
C GLY A 377 -7.37 -11.31 3.56
N GLY A 378 -7.69 -11.60 4.80
CA GLY A 378 -8.75 -12.53 5.15
C GLY A 378 -8.46 -13.34 6.41
N SER A 379 -9.25 -14.39 6.64
CA SER A 379 -9.01 -15.35 7.73
C SER A 379 -8.35 -16.60 7.20
N SER A 380 -7.38 -17.13 7.93
CA SER A 380 -6.88 -18.49 7.74
C SER A 380 -8.03 -19.50 7.85
N LEU A 381 -7.91 -20.61 7.15
CA LEU A 381 -8.81 -21.77 7.32
C LEU A 381 -8.25 -22.84 8.28
N TYR A 382 -6.96 -22.73 8.65
CA TYR A 382 -6.25 -23.81 9.38
C TYR A 382 -5.67 -23.37 10.71
N TYR A 383 -5.28 -22.09 10.85
CA TYR A 383 -4.57 -21.60 12.05
C TYR A 383 -5.53 -20.89 13.00
N ALA A 384 -5.50 -21.31 14.27
CA ALA A 384 -6.28 -20.66 15.31
C ALA A 384 -5.84 -19.22 15.52
N ARG A 385 -6.78 -18.37 15.95
CA ARG A 385 -6.52 -16.99 16.34
C ARG A 385 -5.49 -16.95 17.46
N PRO A 386 -4.35 -16.28 17.27
CA PRO A 386 -3.34 -16.13 18.32
C PRO A 386 -3.79 -15.15 19.41
N ASP A 387 -3.18 -15.24 20.58
CA ASP A 387 -3.51 -14.42 21.76
C ASP A 387 -3.42 -12.90 21.48
N TYR A 388 -2.47 -12.47 20.65
CA TYR A 388 -2.33 -11.05 20.30
C TYR A 388 -3.50 -10.52 19.46
N GLN A 389 -4.30 -11.40 18.83
CA GLN A 389 -5.51 -11.02 18.08
C GLN A 389 -6.81 -11.17 18.88
N LYS A 390 -6.75 -11.60 20.14
CA LYS A 390 -7.95 -11.93 20.94
C LYS A 390 -8.96 -10.77 21.09
N ASN A 391 -8.46 -9.54 21.05
CA ASN A 391 -9.28 -8.33 21.24
C ASN A 391 -9.84 -7.78 19.91
N LEU A 392 -9.47 -8.36 18.77
CA LEU A 392 -10.02 -7.92 17.48
C LEU A 392 -11.51 -8.25 17.38
N VAL A 393 -12.31 -7.22 17.13
CA VAL A 393 -13.75 -7.33 16.91
C VAL A 393 -14.02 -7.02 15.45
N VAL A 394 -13.87 -8.04 14.57
CA VAL A 394 -14.08 -7.88 13.14
C VAL A 394 -15.07 -8.94 12.66
N ALA A 395 -16.06 -8.53 11.86
CA ALA A 395 -17.01 -9.46 11.25
C ALA A 395 -16.26 -10.47 10.36
N GLY A 396 -16.62 -11.76 10.44
CA GLY A 396 -16.00 -12.81 9.61
C GLY A 396 -14.75 -13.47 10.20
N GLY A 397 -14.28 -13.07 11.37
CA GLY A 397 -13.04 -13.59 11.96
C GLY A 397 -13.07 -14.99 12.57
N HIS A 398 -14.18 -15.67 12.62
CA HIS A 398 -14.45 -17.09 12.98
C HIS A 398 -13.52 -17.79 14.00
N GLY A 399 -12.78 -17.04 14.85
CA GLY A 399 -11.84 -17.63 15.82
C GLY A 399 -10.54 -18.14 15.20
N LEU A 400 -10.25 -17.76 13.97
CA LEU A 400 -9.05 -18.11 13.22
C LEU A 400 -8.10 -16.91 13.07
N ARG A 401 -6.84 -17.17 12.69
CA ARG A 401 -5.82 -16.15 12.39
C ARG A 401 -6.32 -15.22 11.28
N GLN A 402 -6.13 -13.92 11.46
CA GLN A 402 -6.58 -12.87 10.55
C GLN A 402 -5.37 -12.09 10.00
N VAL A 403 -5.37 -11.80 8.72
CA VAL A 403 -4.30 -11.10 8.00
C VAL A 403 -4.87 -9.99 7.11
N PRO A 404 -4.06 -8.94 6.78
CA PRO A 404 -2.67 -8.71 7.16
C PRO A 404 -2.54 -8.18 8.60
N ASP A 405 -1.31 -8.11 9.13
CA ASP A 405 -1.05 -7.47 10.43
C ASP A 405 -0.81 -5.99 10.27
N VAL A 406 -0.06 -5.61 9.25
CA VAL A 406 0.33 -4.25 8.89
C VAL A 406 0.36 -4.10 7.37
N ALA A 407 0.56 -2.89 6.86
CA ALA A 407 0.67 -2.62 5.43
C ALA A 407 1.72 -1.54 5.12
N ALA A 408 2.04 -1.38 3.85
CA ALA A 408 2.73 -0.24 3.27
C ALA A 408 2.36 -0.14 1.79
N ASP A 409 2.97 0.78 1.01
CA ASP A 409 2.69 0.92 -0.43
C ASP A 409 2.88 -0.42 -1.17
N GLY A 410 1.83 -0.88 -1.80
CA GLY A 410 1.81 -2.11 -2.60
C GLY A 410 1.12 -1.91 -3.95
N ASP A 411 0.46 -0.76 -4.16
CA ASP A 411 -0.21 -0.48 -5.43
C ASP A 411 0.84 -0.17 -6.51
N PRO A 412 0.92 -0.97 -7.60
CA PRO A 412 1.85 -0.67 -8.69
C PRO A 412 1.68 0.72 -9.31
N SER A 413 0.51 1.34 -9.15
CA SER A 413 0.24 2.69 -9.66
C SER A 413 0.88 3.80 -8.82
N THR A 414 1.17 3.54 -7.55
CA THR A 414 1.89 4.45 -6.63
C THR A 414 3.30 3.97 -6.32
N GLY A 415 3.59 2.75 -6.49
CA GLY A 415 4.71 1.87 -6.19
C GLY A 415 6.13 2.46 -6.16
N PHE A 416 7.10 1.59 -6.10
CA PHE A 416 8.51 1.94 -5.88
C PHE A 416 9.29 1.99 -7.20
N HIS A 417 10.28 2.89 -7.25
CA HIS A 417 11.28 2.88 -8.30
C HIS A 417 12.24 1.71 -8.11
N ILE A 418 12.44 0.94 -9.17
CA ILE A 418 13.47 -0.12 -9.24
C ILE A 418 14.28 -0.04 -10.53
N VAL A 419 15.42 -0.71 -10.53
CA VAL A 419 16.22 -0.95 -11.74
C VAL A 419 16.18 -2.45 -12.07
N PHE A 420 15.64 -2.81 -13.24
CA PHE A 420 15.58 -4.17 -13.69
C PHE A 420 15.92 -4.29 -15.18
N ASN A 421 16.79 -5.25 -15.54
CA ASN A 421 17.32 -5.43 -16.90
C ASN A 421 17.92 -4.14 -17.49
N GLY A 422 18.65 -3.37 -16.66
CA GLY A 422 19.30 -2.12 -17.03
C GLY A 422 18.34 -0.94 -17.22
N ARG A 423 17.05 -1.09 -16.91
CA ARG A 423 16.00 -0.08 -17.09
C ARG A 423 15.35 0.30 -15.78
N ASP A 424 15.02 1.57 -15.69
CA ASP A 424 14.22 2.10 -14.60
C ASP A 424 12.76 1.70 -14.78
N GLY A 425 12.09 1.32 -13.69
CA GLY A 425 10.70 0.88 -13.68
C GLY A 425 10.00 1.27 -12.39
N GLN A 426 8.67 1.15 -12.41
CA GLN A 426 7.82 1.30 -11.23
C GLN A 426 7.15 -0.03 -10.96
N VAL A 427 7.24 -0.48 -9.72
CA VAL A 427 6.67 -1.76 -9.28
C VAL A 427 5.91 -1.60 -7.97
N GLY A 428 5.01 -2.53 -7.70
CA GLY A 428 4.28 -2.66 -6.45
C GLY A 428 4.18 -4.12 -6.05
N GLY A 429 3.08 -4.49 -5.44
CA GLY A 429 2.84 -5.77 -4.80
C GLY A 429 3.06 -5.67 -3.28
N THR A 430 2.44 -6.55 -2.53
CA THR A 430 2.79 -6.72 -1.10
C THR A 430 4.23 -7.19 -0.93
N SER A 431 4.84 -7.68 -2.03
CA SER A 431 6.27 -7.90 -2.21
C SER A 431 7.12 -6.65 -1.95
N ALA A 432 6.66 -5.46 -2.39
CA ALA A 432 7.36 -4.20 -2.15
C ALA A 432 7.21 -3.69 -0.70
N SER A 433 6.05 -3.91 -0.10
CA SER A 433 5.77 -3.53 1.29
C SER A 433 6.60 -4.33 2.29
N THR A 434 6.86 -5.59 1.98
CA THR A 434 7.52 -6.55 2.89
C THR A 434 8.98 -6.19 3.19
N PRO A 435 9.87 -5.95 2.20
CA PRO A 435 11.24 -5.53 2.47
C PRO A 435 11.33 -4.15 3.12
N LEU A 436 10.37 -3.26 2.89
CA LEU A 436 10.28 -1.98 3.60
C LEU A 436 10.10 -2.19 5.12
N TRP A 437 9.19 -3.07 5.54
CA TRP A 437 8.99 -3.42 6.95
C TRP A 437 10.20 -4.14 7.54
N ALA A 438 10.79 -5.07 6.81
CA ALA A 438 11.99 -5.80 7.23
C ALA A 438 13.18 -4.85 7.43
N ALA A 439 13.43 -3.94 6.49
CA ALA A 439 14.51 -2.98 6.56
C ALA A 439 14.29 -1.91 7.64
N THR A 440 13.04 -1.46 7.86
CA THR A 440 12.70 -0.60 9.00
C THR A 440 12.99 -1.31 10.31
N THR A 441 12.70 -2.61 10.41
CA THR A 441 13.04 -3.43 11.57
C THR A 441 14.55 -3.51 11.79
N ALA A 442 15.36 -3.52 10.72
CA ALA A 442 16.81 -3.47 10.86
C ALA A 442 17.30 -2.16 11.50
N LEU A 443 16.69 -1.01 11.16
CA LEU A 443 16.99 0.27 11.81
C LEU A 443 16.58 0.23 13.29
N ILE A 444 15.40 -0.28 13.61
CA ILE A 444 14.89 -0.41 14.98
C ILE A 444 15.79 -1.35 15.79
N ASN A 445 16.17 -2.50 15.27
CA ASN A 445 17.08 -3.44 15.94
C ASN A 445 18.45 -2.80 16.21
N GLN A 446 18.98 -2.01 15.27
CA GLN A 446 20.22 -1.27 15.47
C GLN A 446 20.07 -0.27 16.64
N ASP A 447 18.96 0.45 16.75
CA ASP A 447 18.69 1.37 17.84
C ASP A 447 18.51 0.66 19.18
N LEU A 448 17.69 -0.37 19.20
CA LEU A 448 17.48 -1.21 20.40
C LEU A 448 18.80 -1.77 20.94
N LYS A 449 19.66 -2.27 20.04
CA LYS A 449 20.99 -2.77 20.39
C LYS A 449 21.89 -1.66 20.94
N LYS A 450 21.90 -0.46 20.35
CA LYS A 450 22.62 0.72 20.90
C LYS A 450 22.13 1.07 22.31
N LYS A 451 20.86 0.84 22.61
CA LYS A 451 20.23 1.07 23.92
C LYS A 451 20.38 -0.13 24.89
N GLY A 452 21.08 -1.21 24.51
CA GLY A 452 21.25 -2.42 25.32
C GLY A 452 19.95 -3.19 25.54
N MET A 453 19.00 -3.10 24.61
CA MET A 453 17.72 -3.79 24.64
C MET A 453 17.73 -5.00 23.71
N ARG A 454 16.78 -5.94 23.91
CA ARG A 454 16.58 -7.06 22.99
C ARG A 454 16.10 -6.56 21.62
N GLU A 455 16.44 -7.29 20.58
CA GLU A 455 15.89 -7.08 19.23
C GLU A 455 14.39 -7.39 19.18
N VAL A 456 13.75 -7.05 18.06
CA VAL A 456 12.31 -7.15 17.84
C VAL A 456 11.81 -8.59 18.04
N GLY A 457 12.45 -9.60 17.42
CA GLY A 457 11.98 -10.98 17.43
C GLY A 457 10.62 -11.14 16.75
N VAL A 458 9.72 -11.97 17.27
CA VAL A 458 8.35 -12.07 16.76
C VAL A 458 7.62 -10.75 16.99
N ALA A 459 7.32 -10.02 15.91
CA ALA A 459 6.87 -8.64 15.99
C ALA A 459 5.40 -8.48 16.43
N ASN A 460 4.54 -9.42 16.04
CA ASN A 460 3.09 -9.29 16.18
C ASN A 460 2.59 -8.93 17.57
N PRO A 461 3.04 -9.54 18.67
CA PRO A 461 2.57 -9.17 20.02
C PRO A 461 2.76 -7.68 20.32
N ALA A 462 3.89 -7.11 19.89
CA ALA A 462 4.17 -5.69 20.09
C ALA A 462 3.36 -4.80 19.14
N LEU A 463 3.27 -5.17 17.85
CA LEU A 463 2.49 -4.42 16.85
C LEU A 463 1.02 -4.34 17.26
N TYR A 464 0.44 -5.44 17.74
CA TYR A 464 -0.95 -5.45 18.23
C TYR A 464 -1.12 -4.64 19.51
N TRP A 465 -0.17 -4.72 20.44
CA TRP A 465 -0.19 -3.84 21.62
C TRP A 465 -0.14 -2.37 21.22
N MET A 466 0.69 -2.00 20.24
CA MET A 466 0.80 -0.63 19.72
C MET A 466 -0.49 -0.18 19.05
N GLY A 467 -1.11 -1.01 18.22
CA GLY A 467 -2.37 -0.73 17.56
C GLY A 467 -3.50 -0.51 18.56
N GLU A 468 -3.68 -1.41 19.54
CA GLU A 468 -4.69 -1.32 20.61
C GLU A 468 -4.48 -0.10 21.52
N ASN A 469 -3.25 0.36 21.67
CA ASN A 469 -2.90 1.52 22.50
C ASN A 469 -2.60 2.79 21.67
N SER A 470 -2.89 2.79 20.38
CA SER A 470 -2.55 3.89 19.47
C SER A 470 -3.03 5.27 19.95
N SER A 471 -4.21 5.33 20.57
CA SER A 471 -4.76 6.58 21.14
C SER A 471 -3.97 7.13 22.35
N ARG A 472 -3.11 6.31 22.98
CA ARG A 472 -2.26 6.65 24.13
C ARG A 472 -0.80 6.84 23.74
N LEU A 473 -0.44 6.51 22.50
CA LEU A 473 0.89 6.71 21.95
C LEU A 473 0.92 8.03 21.18
N ASP A 474 1.87 8.89 21.53
CA ASP A 474 2.11 10.16 20.85
C ASP A 474 3.62 10.31 20.64
N PRO A 475 4.07 10.41 19.38
CA PRO A 475 3.32 10.21 18.14
C PRO A 475 2.80 8.78 17.95
N ARG A 476 1.78 8.62 17.09
CA ARG A 476 1.19 7.32 16.78
C ARG A 476 2.10 6.51 15.87
N PRO A 477 2.31 5.20 16.14
CA PRO A 477 3.21 4.36 15.33
C PRO A 477 2.64 3.94 13.98
N PHE A 478 1.33 4.06 13.78
CA PHE A 478 0.65 3.68 12.54
C PHE A 478 -0.20 4.81 11.97
N HIS A 479 -0.24 4.86 10.66
CA HIS A 479 -1.25 5.57 9.88
C HIS A 479 -2.42 4.61 9.68
N ASP A 480 -3.52 4.85 10.38
CA ASP A 480 -4.75 4.05 10.28
C ASP A 480 -5.43 4.31 8.92
N VAL A 481 -5.43 3.31 8.05
CA VAL A 481 -5.99 3.40 6.70
C VAL A 481 -7.47 3.06 6.75
N THR A 482 -8.33 4.06 6.58
CA THR A 482 -9.78 3.92 6.80
C THR A 482 -10.63 4.04 5.53
N ALA A 483 -9.99 4.03 4.37
CA ALA A 483 -10.65 4.17 3.07
C ALA A 483 -10.09 3.19 2.03
N GLY A 484 -10.88 2.86 1.03
CA GLY A 484 -10.54 1.85 0.03
C GLY A 484 -11.00 0.44 0.42
N ASN A 485 -10.61 -0.53 -0.35
CA ASN A 485 -10.90 -1.94 -0.12
C ASN A 485 -9.90 -2.81 -0.90
N ASN A 486 -9.79 -4.09 -0.52
CA ASN A 486 -8.94 -5.06 -1.21
C ASN A 486 -9.75 -6.01 -2.12
N LEU A 487 -10.81 -5.54 -2.75
CA LEU A 487 -11.77 -6.27 -3.59
C LEU A 487 -12.74 -7.18 -2.82
N GLY A 488 -12.45 -7.55 -1.58
CA GLY A 488 -13.31 -8.38 -0.73
C GLY A 488 -13.66 -7.74 0.60
N PHE A 489 -12.74 -6.96 1.18
CA PHE A 489 -12.90 -6.32 2.48
C PHE A 489 -12.64 -4.82 2.39
N ALA A 490 -13.49 -4.02 3.01
CA ALA A 490 -13.31 -2.58 3.13
C ALA A 490 -12.31 -2.25 4.24
N ALA A 491 -11.51 -1.20 4.03
CA ALA A 491 -10.74 -0.58 5.11
C ALA A 491 -11.67 0.10 6.12
N ALA A 492 -11.30 0.08 7.39
CA ALA A 492 -12.10 0.58 8.51
C ALA A 492 -11.19 1.12 9.62
N PRO A 493 -11.71 1.99 10.53
CA PRO A 493 -10.91 2.46 11.67
C PRO A 493 -10.41 1.31 12.56
N GLY A 494 -9.14 1.36 12.93
CA GLY A 494 -8.44 0.31 13.66
C GLY A 494 -7.99 -0.82 12.74
N TRP A 495 -7.90 -2.03 13.28
CA TRP A 495 -7.47 -3.17 12.49
C TRP A 495 -8.56 -3.64 11.51
N ASP A 496 -8.21 -3.89 10.25
CA ASP A 496 -9.10 -4.44 9.23
C ASP A 496 -8.40 -5.50 8.32
N PHE A 497 -9.20 -6.23 7.52
CA PHE A 497 -8.72 -7.28 6.62
C PHE A 497 -8.02 -6.78 5.35
N ALA A 498 -7.98 -5.50 5.08
CA ALA A 498 -7.35 -4.95 3.89
C ALA A 498 -5.94 -4.40 4.18
N THR A 499 -5.73 -3.81 5.38
CA THR A 499 -4.51 -3.08 5.72
C THR A 499 -3.95 -3.41 7.11
N GLY A 500 -4.57 -4.31 7.87
CA GLY A 500 -4.16 -4.57 9.25
C GLY A 500 -4.26 -3.31 10.11
N TRP A 501 -3.22 -3.01 10.89
CA TRP A 501 -3.12 -1.74 11.66
C TRP A 501 -2.74 -0.53 10.79
N GLY A 502 -2.57 -0.71 9.48
CA GLY A 502 -2.13 0.33 8.55
C GLY A 502 -0.63 0.38 8.33
N SER A 503 -0.14 1.50 7.77
CA SER A 503 1.27 1.70 7.48
C SER A 503 2.02 2.34 8.66
N MET A 504 3.35 2.37 8.57
CA MET A 504 4.18 2.84 9.67
C MET A 504 4.43 4.37 9.62
N ASP A 505 4.50 5.02 10.79
CA ASP A 505 5.38 6.14 11.07
C ASP A 505 6.64 5.58 11.76
N ALA A 506 7.73 5.45 11.03
CA ALA A 506 8.90 4.69 11.48
C ALA A 506 9.56 5.28 12.74
N ALA A 507 9.62 6.61 12.86
CA ALA A 507 10.18 7.26 14.05
C ALA A 507 9.30 7.04 15.29
N ALA A 508 7.99 7.10 15.12
CA ALA A 508 7.04 6.80 16.19
C ALA A 508 7.04 5.31 16.56
N LEU A 509 7.18 4.44 15.55
CA LEU A 509 7.27 2.99 15.73
C LEU A 509 8.50 2.59 16.55
N ASP A 510 9.69 3.14 16.26
CA ASP A 510 10.90 2.94 17.07
C ASP A 510 10.70 3.35 18.53
N ALA A 511 10.15 4.54 18.76
CA ALA A 511 9.84 5.01 20.11
C ALA A 511 8.83 4.11 20.84
N ALA A 512 7.83 3.59 20.13
CA ALA A 512 6.84 2.67 20.67
C ALA A 512 7.45 1.30 21.03
N TRP A 513 8.40 0.78 20.24
CA TRP A 513 9.17 -0.41 20.58
C TRP A 513 9.92 -0.28 21.91
N VAL A 514 10.60 0.85 22.09
CA VAL A 514 11.30 1.13 23.36
C VAL A 514 10.33 1.15 24.54
N ARG A 515 9.14 1.74 24.36
CA ARG A 515 8.09 1.78 25.41
C ARG A 515 7.56 0.37 25.71
N TYR A 516 7.28 -0.42 24.66
CA TYR A 516 6.78 -1.79 24.82
C TYR A 516 7.74 -2.65 25.63
N ILE A 517 9.03 -2.66 25.26
CA ILE A 517 10.06 -3.44 25.96
C ILE A 517 10.22 -2.99 27.43
N LYS A 518 10.25 -1.67 27.68
CA LYS A 518 10.36 -1.11 29.05
C LYS A 518 9.12 -1.37 29.91
N GLY A 519 7.94 -1.47 29.29
CA GLY A 519 6.68 -1.76 29.96
C GLY A 519 6.50 -3.24 30.34
N GLY A 520 7.48 -4.09 30.09
CA GLY A 520 7.42 -5.53 30.39
C GLY A 520 6.63 -6.35 29.36
N GLY A 521 6.39 -5.75 28.18
CA GLY A 521 5.82 -6.48 27.05
C GLY A 521 6.83 -7.44 26.43
N GLY A 522 6.55 -8.75 26.53
CA GLY A 522 7.40 -9.78 25.94
C GLY A 522 7.37 -11.05 26.73
#